data_25145a36cbf1f56f7daaa531d6afc48e
#
_entry.id   25145a36cbf1f56f7daaa531d6afc48e
#
_cell.length_a   1.000
_cell.length_b   1.000
_cell.length_c   1.000
_cell.angle_alpha   90.00
_cell.angle_beta   90.00
_cell.angle_gamma   90.00
#
_symmetry.space_group_name_H-M   'P 1'
#
loop_
_entity.id
_entity.type
_entity.pdbx_description
1 polymer ?
#
loop_
_entity_poly.entity_id
_entity_poly.type
_entity_poly.pdbx_seq_one_letter_code
_entity_poly.pdbx_strand_id
1 'polypeptide(L)'
;MMKRVAFVINFNKDSWLGGFNYFKNLFIFLNEFNEKKITPIIITDDIRKVEEIVEQTDNEVIVSKLFSNSSFIIRIVNKLLILFFGKNIFLESFFKKNNISALSHSGFTGKKSKIKSFPWFPDFQELYFPENFSKKNIF
;
A
#
# COMPACT_ATOMS: atom_id res chain seq x y z
N MET A 1 15.34 -17.23 4.32
CA MET A 1 15.21 -15.99 3.54
C MET A 1 14.07 -15.16 4.13
N MET A 2 14.33 -13.91 4.50
CA MET A 2 13.30 -13.03 5.06
C MET A 2 12.25 -12.70 4.00
N LYS A 3 10.97 -12.61 4.41
CA LYS A 3 9.88 -12.27 3.50
C LYS A 3 9.86 -10.75 3.27
N ARG A 4 9.90 -10.34 2.02
CA ARG A 4 9.74 -8.93 1.63
C ARG A 4 8.26 -8.59 1.62
N VAL A 5 7.85 -7.67 2.50
CA VAL A 5 6.47 -7.22 2.65
C VAL A 5 6.37 -5.77 2.23
N ALA A 6 5.55 -5.48 1.23
CA ALA A 6 5.41 -4.14 0.71
C ALA A 6 4.24 -3.38 1.35
N PHE A 7 4.46 -2.09 1.55
CA PHE A 7 3.48 -1.11 2.03
C PHE A 7 3.37 -0.01 0.98
N VAL A 8 2.17 0.21 0.45
CA VAL A 8 1.94 1.24 -0.58
C VAL A 8 1.54 2.55 0.08
N ILE A 9 2.38 3.57 -0.07
CA ILE A 9 2.13 4.93 0.42
C ILE A 9 2.10 5.87 -0.77
N ASN A 10 0.90 6.22 -1.24
CA ASN A 10 0.67 7.05 -2.41
C ASN A 10 -0.19 8.29 -2.11
N PHE A 11 -0.26 8.69 -0.86
CA PHE A 11 -0.92 9.89 -0.37
C PHE A 11 0.10 10.88 0.18
N ASN A 12 -0.26 12.16 0.20
CA ASN A 12 0.58 13.21 0.79
C ASN A 12 0.34 13.31 2.29
N LYS A 13 1.37 13.70 3.04
CA LYS A 13 1.30 13.98 4.49
C LYS A 13 0.14 14.93 4.82
N ASP A 14 0.00 16.02 4.07
CA ASP A 14 -1.03 17.04 4.29
C ASP A 14 -2.45 16.52 4.01
N SER A 15 -2.60 15.53 3.12
CA SER A 15 -3.90 14.96 2.81
C SER A 15 -4.40 13.97 3.87
N TRP A 16 -3.50 13.34 4.61
CA TRP A 16 -3.83 12.37 5.67
C TRP A 16 -2.72 12.24 6.71
N LEU A 17 -2.60 13.26 7.56
CA LEU A 17 -1.55 13.34 8.59
C LEU A 17 -1.58 12.17 9.57
N GLY A 18 -2.78 11.73 9.99
CA GLY A 18 -2.92 10.59 10.90
C GLY A 18 -2.36 9.30 10.31
N GLY A 19 -2.70 9.00 9.05
CA GLY A 19 -2.16 7.84 8.34
C GLY A 19 -0.66 7.94 8.11
N PHE A 20 -0.15 9.12 7.79
CA PHE A 20 1.28 9.35 7.63
C PHE A 20 2.05 9.04 8.91
N ASN A 21 1.61 9.60 10.05
CA ASN A 21 2.22 9.36 11.36
C ASN A 21 2.12 7.89 11.78
N TYR A 22 1.00 7.24 11.47
CA TYR A 22 0.84 5.80 11.69
C TYR A 22 1.91 5.00 10.94
N PHE A 23 2.07 5.21 9.63
CA PHE A 23 3.08 4.50 8.84
C PHE A 23 4.50 4.80 9.32
N LYS A 24 4.81 6.06 9.63
CA LYS A 24 6.10 6.44 10.18
C LYS A 24 6.43 5.64 11.45
N ASN A 25 5.53 5.64 12.43
CA ASN A 25 5.71 4.90 13.67
C ASN A 25 5.77 3.38 13.45
N LEU A 26 4.97 2.85 12.51
CA LEU A 26 5.01 1.44 12.14
C LEU A 26 6.38 1.03 11.59
N PHE A 27 6.98 1.83 10.71
CA PHE A 27 8.30 1.52 10.15
C PHE A 27 9.41 1.65 11.18
N ILE A 28 9.37 2.64 12.06
CA ILE A 28 10.29 2.75 13.20
C ILE A 28 10.19 1.48 14.06
N PHE A 29 8.98 1.10 14.45
CA PHE A 29 8.74 -0.12 15.22
C PHE A 29 9.25 -1.39 14.52
N LEU A 30 8.97 -1.54 13.24
CA LEU A 30 9.42 -2.71 12.47
C LEU A 30 10.95 -2.78 12.39
N ASN A 31 11.65 -1.67 12.32
CA ASN A 31 13.11 -1.66 12.32
C ASN A 31 13.72 -2.01 13.68
N GLU A 32 13.09 -1.56 14.76
CA GLU A 32 13.56 -1.81 16.12
C GLU A 32 13.22 -3.22 16.64
N PHE A 33 11.99 -3.70 16.37
CA PHE A 33 11.42 -4.88 17.01
C PHE A 33 11.08 -6.04 16.08
N ASN A 34 11.43 -5.96 14.80
CA ASN A 34 11.04 -6.97 13.80
C ASN A 34 11.68 -8.36 13.99
N GLU A 35 12.69 -8.50 14.85
CA GLU A 35 13.45 -9.76 15.02
C GLU A 35 13.88 -10.38 13.67
N LYS A 36 14.02 -9.57 12.62
CA LYS A 36 14.38 -9.97 11.25
C LYS A 36 13.42 -10.98 10.60
N LYS A 37 12.14 -10.98 10.98
CA LYS A 37 11.12 -11.87 10.40
C LYS A 37 10.67 -11.45 9.01
N ILE A 38 10.60 -10.13 8.78
CA ILE A 38 10.23 -9.54 7.50
C ILE A 38 11.22 -8.45 7.09
N THR A 39 11.26 -8.16 5.79
CA THR A 39 11.93 -6.95 5.25
C THR A 39 10.81 -6.02 4.77
N PRO A 40 10.53 -4.93 5.48
CA PRO A 40 9.53 -3.96 5.05
C PRO A 40 10.04 -3.15 3.85
N ILE A 41 9.20 -3.00 2.82
CA ILE A 41 9.50 -2.27 1.59
C ILE A 41 8.43 -1.20 1.40
N ILE A 42 8.85 0.03 1.20
CA ILE A 42 7.94 1.12 0.87
C ILE A 42 7.77 1.19 -0.64
N ILE A 43 6.52 1.22 -1.12
CA ILE A 43 6.20 1.48 -2.52
C ILE A 43 5.46 2.82 -2.59
N THR A 44 5.93 3.72 -3.44
CA THR A 44 5.31 5.02 -3.67
C THR A 44 5.31 5.38 -5.16
N ASP A 45 4.46 6.31 -5.57
CA ASP A 45 4.51 6.91 -6.90
C ASP A 45 5.42 8.14 -6.97
N ASP A 46 5.80 8.72 -5.80
CA ASP A 46 6.69 9.87 -5.67
C ASP A 46 7.47 9.77 -4.35
N ILE A 47 8.80 9.82 -4.42
CA ILE A 47 9.70 9.71 -3.27
C ILE A 47 9.44 10.78 -2.21
N ARG A 48 9.07 12.00 -2.62
CA ARG A 48 8.78 13.13 -1.71
C ARG A 48 7.66 12.83 -0.71
N LYS A 49 6.76 11.91 -1.04
CA LYS A 49 5.65 11.50 -0.16
C LYS A 49 6.11 10.71 1.07
N VAL A 50 7.29 10.11 1.01
CA VAL A 50 7.81 9.19 2.03
C VAL A 50 9.20 9.60 2.55
N GLU A 51 9.75 10.72 2.09
CA GLU A 51 11.10 11.20 2.41
C GLU A 51 11.35 11.22 3.92
N GLU A 52 10.48 11.84 4.70
CA GLU A 52 10.60 11.89 6.17
C GLU A 52 10.58 10.51 6.83
N ILE A 53 9.84 9.54 6.27
CA ILE A 53 9.82 8.16 6.77
C ILE A 53 11.16 7.49 6.49
N VAL A 54 11.67 7.66 5.28
CA VAL A 54 12.92 7.03 4.82
C VAL A 54 14.11 7.55 5.60
N GLU A 55 14.20 8.86 5.81
CA GLU A 55 15.28 9.50 6.59
C GLU A 55 15.39 8.95 8.02
N GLN A 56 14.25 8.54 8.61
CA GLN A 56 14.22 8.03 9.99
C GLN A 56 14.34 6.51 10.08
N THR A 57 14.15 5.78 8.99
CA THR A 57 13.98 4.33 9.07
C THR A 57 14.90 3.53 8.16
N ASP A 58 15.59 4.17 7.23
CA ASP A 58 16.50 3.55 6.25
C ASP A 58 15.86 2.37 5.47
N ASN A 59 14.53 2.41 5.29
CA ASN A 59 13.82 1.37 4.57
C ASN A 59 14.03 1.48 3.05
N GLU A 60 14.08 0.33 2.38
CA GLU A 60 14.11 0.30 0.91
C GLU A 60 12.83 0.91 0.33
N VAL A 61 12.99 1.80 -0.65
CA VAL A 61 11.89 2.43 -1.38
C VAL A 61 11.90 2.03 -2.85
N ILE A 62 10.74 1.64 -3.36
CA ILE A 62 10.52 1.39 -4.78
C ILE A 62 9.55 2.43 -5.32
N VAL A 63 10.03 3.29 -6.21
CA VAL A 63 9.18 4.30 -6.86
C VAL A 63 8.58 3.73 -8.13
N SER A 64 7.24 3.73 -8.24
CA SER A 64 6.55 3.22 -9.42
C SER A 64 5.22 3.92 -9.68
N LYS A 65 5.05 4.45 -10.89
CA LYS A 65 3.81 5.08 -11.36
C LYS A 65 2.61 4.12 -11.46
N LEU A 66 2.85 2.80 -11.39
CA LEU A 66 1.76 1.81 -11.32
C LEU A 66 0.83 2.00 -10.10
N PHE A 67 1.34 2.65 -9.06
CA PHE A 67 0.61 2.90 -7.81
C PHE A 67 0.05 4.33 -7.72
N SER A 68 0.18 5.12 -8.80
CA SER A 68 -0.37 6.48 -8.83
C SER A 68 -1.90 6.46 -8.81
N ASN A 69 -2.48 7.19 -7.86
CA ASN A 69 -3.94 7.38 -7.77
C ASN A 69 -4.50 8.32 -8.86
N SER A 70 -3.63 9.01 -9.61
CA SER A 70 -4.03 10.06 -10.55
C SER A 70 -4.59 9.53 -11.87
N SER A 71 -4.37 8.27 -12.24
CA SER A 71 -4.80 7.73 -13.54
C SER A 71 -6.08 6.91 -13.44
N PHE A 72 -7.20 7.50 -13.90
CA PHE A 72 -8.49 6.83 -14.06
C PHE A 72 -8.38 5.59 -14.97
N ILE A 73 -7.57 5.68 -16.03
CA ILE A 73 -7.35 4.57 -16.99
C ILE A 73 -6.69 3.38 -16.28
N ILE A 74 -5.64 3.61 -15.49
CA ILE A 74 -4.97 2.54 -14.74
C ILE A 74 -5.96 1.84 -13.80
N ARG A 75 -6.84 2.60 -13.14
CA ARG A 75 -7.85 2.03 -12.24
C ARG A 75 -8.85 1.14 -12.98
N ILE A 76 -9.32 1.54 -14.17
CA ILE A 76 -10.21 0.73 -15.00
C ILE A 76 -9.49 -0.54 -15.47
N VAL A 77 -8.29 -0.41 -16.02
CA VAL A 77 -7.50 -1.56 -16.48
C VAL A 77 -7.27 -2.55 -15.35
N ASN A 78 -6.91 -2.08 -14.15
CA ASN A 78 -6.73 -2.94 -12.99
C ASN A 78 -8.00 -3.71 -12.60
N LYS A 79 -9.17 -3.04 -12.63
CA LYS A 79 -10.46 -3.69 -12.36
C LYS A 79 -10.80 -4.74 -13.41
N LEU A 80 -10.60 -4.44 -14.69
CA LEU A 80 -10.85 -5.38 -15.79
C LEU A 80 -9.92 -6.60 -15.71
N LEU A 81 -8.64 -6.42 -15.42
CA LEU A 81 -7.70 -7.52 -15.22
C LEU A 81 -8.13 -8.45 -14.10
N ILE A 82 -8.55 -7.89 -12.96
CA ILE A 82 -9.05 -8.69 -11.84
C ILE A 82 -10.34 -9.42 -12.20
N LEU A 83 -11.24 -8.76 -12.93
CA LEU A 83 -12.52 -9.36 -13.35
C LEU A 83 -12.32 -10.54 -14.31
N PHE A 84 -11.49 -10.38 -15.36
CA PHE A 84 -11.30 -11.40 -16.39
C PHE A 84 -10.31 -12.50 -16.01
N PHE A 85 -9.21 -12.13 -15.33
CA PHE A 85 -8.13 -13.08 -14.99
C PHE A 85 -8.14 -13.52 -13.53
N GLY A 86 -8.98 -12.91 -12.70
CA GLY A 86 -9.00 -13.14 -11.25
C GLY A 86 -7.79 -12.56 -10.51
N LYS A 87 -6.90 -11.84 -11.21
CA LYS A 87 -5.71 -11.19 -10.65
C LYS A 87 -5.23 -10.05 -11.54
N ASN A 88 -4.46 -9.13 -10.97
CA ASN A 88 -3.77 -8.10 -11.74
C ASN A 88 -2.39 -8.61 -12.18
N ILE A 89 -2.28 -8.96 -13.45
CA ILE A 89 -1.08 -9.58 -14.03
C ILE A 89 0.12 -8.62 -13.97
N PHE A 90 -0.09 -7.32 -14.22
CA PHE A 90 0.99 -6.33 -14.19
C PHE A 90 1.53 -6.11 -12.77
N LEU A 91 0.65 -5.99 -11.77
CA LEU A 91 1.07 -5.88 -10.38
C LEU A 91 1.76 -7.17 -9.91
N GLU A 92 1.25 -8.33 -10.27
CA GLU A 92 1.87 -9.60 -9.90
C GLU A 92 3.28 -9.75 -10.50
N SER A 93 3.46 -9.35 -11.77
CA SER A 93 4.77 -9.31 -12.44
C SER A 93 5.73 -8.33 -11.75
N PHE A 94 5.24 -7.14 -11.40
CA PHE A 94 6.01 -6.13 -10.67
C PHE A 94 6.47 -6.66 -9.32
N PHE A 95 5.58 -7.26 -8.52
CA PHE A 95 5.92 -7.80 -7.21
C PHE A 95 6.92 -8.96 -7.31
N LYS A 96 6.73 -9.84 -8.30
CA LYS A 96 7.66 -10.95 -8.56
C LYS A 96 9.06 -10.44 -8.92
N LYS A 97 9.15 -9.44 -9.80
CA LYS A 97 10.42 -8.83 -10.21
C LYS A 97 11.17 -8.22 -9.02
N ASN A 98 10.45 -7.68 -8.04
CA ASN A 98 11.02 -7.05 -6.84
C ASN A 98 11.09 -8.02 -5.64
N ASN A 99 10.85 -9.32 -5.85
CA ASN A 99 10.86 -10.36 -4.82
C ASN A 99 9.90 -10.06 -3.64
N ILE A 100 8.78 -9.39 -3.90
CA ILE A 100 7.77 -9.06 -2.90
C ILE A 100 6.84 -10.25 -2.76
N SER A 101 6.66 -10.73 -1.53
CA SER A 101 5.85 -11.91 -1.22
C SER A 101 4.47 -11.57 -0.68
N ALA A 102 4.29 -10.38 -0.12
CA ALA A 102 3.03 -9.93 0.44
C ALA A 102 2.88 -8.41 0.38
N LEU A 103 1.64 -7.94 0.40
CA LEU A 103 1.25 -6.54 0.61
C LEU A 103 0.61 -6.41 1.97
N SER A 104 0.97 -5.36 2.70
CA SER A 104 0.32 -4.95 3.93
C SER A 104 -0.28 -3.56 3.78
N HIS A 105 -1.40 -3.31 4.45
CA HIS A 105 -2.10 -2.01 4.44
C HIS A 105 -2.52 -1.55 3.02
N SER A 106 -2.75 -2.50 2.13
CA SER A 106 -3.01 -2.20 0.73
C SER A 106 -4.17 -3.02 0.20
N GLY A 107 -4.73 -2.57 -0.93
CA GLY A 107 -5.88 -3.16 -1.54
C GLY A 107 -5.66 -4.57 -2.09
N PHE A 108 -6.74 -5.15 -2.54
CA PHE A 108 -6.82 -6.51 -3.05
C PHE A 108 -6.20 -6.66 -4.45
N THR A 109 -5.36 -7.67 -4.62
CA THR A 109 -4.64 -7.97 -5.87
C THR A 109 -5.35 -9.00 -6.76
N GLY A 110 -6.45 -9.58 -6.27
CA GLY A 110 -7.27 -10.58 -6.96
C GLY A 110 -7.25 -11.95 -6.29
N LYS A 111 -8.36 -12.70 -6.41
CA LYS A 111 -8.53 -14.03 -5.77
C LYS A 111 -7.50 -15.06 -6.21
N LYS A 112 -7.01 -14.95 -7.47
CA LYS A 112 -5.99 -15.86 -8.04
C LYS A 112 -4.56 -15.33 -7.92
N SER A 113 -4.36 -14.20 -7.23
CA SER A 113 -3.01 -13.65 -7.02
C SER A 113 -2.19 -14.55 -6.10
N LYS A 114 -0.92 -14.73 -6.46
CA LYS A 114 0.08 -15.39 -5.59
C LYS A 114 0.60 -14.47 -4.49
N ILE A 115 0.39 -13.16 -4.63
CA ILE A 115 0.77 -12.15 -3.64
C ILE A 115 -0.37 -12.02 -2.64
N LYS A 116 -0.10 -12.36 -1.39
CA LYS A 116 -1.08 -12.19 -0.31
C LYS A 116 -1.22 -10.71 0.02
N SER A 117 -2.45 -10.22 0.08
CA SER A 117 -2.74 -8.86 0.55
C SER A 117 -3.46 -8.89 1.88
N PHE A 118 -2.99 -8.05 2.79
CA PHE A 118 -3.55 -7.84 4.12
C PHE A 118 -4.09 -6.41 4.16
N PRO A 119 -5.39 -6.21 3.86
CA PRO A 119 -6.00 -4.90 3.92
C PRO A 119 -6.03 -4.42 5.37
N TRP A 120 -5.97 -3.11 5.52
CA TRP A 120 -6.07 -2.44 6.80
C TRP A 120 -7.17 -1.40 6.75
N PHE A 121 -7.99 -1.39 7.77
CA PHE A 121 -9.07 -0.43 7.96
C PHE A 121 -8.70 0.42 9.17
N PRO A 122 -8.33 1.69 8.98
CA PRO A 122 -7.84 2.55 10.06
C PRO A 122 -8.91 2.82 11.13
N ASP A 123 -10.15 2.92 10.68
CA ASP A 123 -11.31 3.11 11.55
C ASP A 123 -12.61 2.77 10.78
N PHE A 124 -13.73 2.89 11.47
CA PHE A 124 -15.07 2.68 10.94
C PHE A 124 -15.94 3.93 11.14
N GLN A 125 -15.35 5.12 11.11
CA GLN A 125 -16.05 6.37 11.36
C GLN A 125 -17.24 6.55 10.42
N GLU A 126 -17.12 6.16 9.15
CA GLU A 126 -18.21 6.20 8.19
C GLU A 126 -19.43 5.35 8.58
N LEU A 127 -19.24 4.31 9.40
CA LEU A 127 -20.35 3.50 9.90
C LEU A 127 -21.02 4.10 11.13
N TYR A 128 -20.25 4.82 11.96
CA TYR A 128 -20.76 5.42 13.20
C TYR A 128 -21.23 6.85 13.01
N PHE A 129 -20.65 7.58 12.06
CA PHE A 129 -20.92 9.00 11.78
C PHE A 129 -21.11 9.24 10.28
N PRO A 130 -22.08 8.58 9.62
CA PRO A 130 -22.25 8.66 8.16
C PRO A 130 -22.53 10.08 7.66
N GLU A 131 -23.07 10.95 8.52
CA GLU A 131 -23.33 12.36 8.22
C GLU A 131 -22.08 13.17 7.92
N ASN A 132 -20.91 12.75 8.43
CA ASN A 132 -19.63 13.42 8.19
C ASN A 132 -18.97 13.02 6.84
N PHE A 133 -19.58 12.07 6.13
CA PHE A 133 -19.04 11.55 4.88
C PHE A 133 -20.01 11.78 3.71
N SER A 134 -19.49 12.15 2.55
CA SER A 134 -20.32 12.21 1.36
C SER A 134 -20.73 10.79 0.92
N LYS A 135 -21.93 10.63 0.34
CA LYS A 135 -22.41 9.34 -0.20
C LYS A 135 -21.46 8.66 -1.20
N LYS A 136 -20.48 9.40 -1.77
CA LYS A 136 -19.43 8.86 -2.65
C LYS A 136 -18.29 8.18 -1.90
N ASN A 137 -18.16 8.41 -0.59
CA ASN A 137 -17.06 7.89 0.23
C ASN A 137 -17.51 6.71 1.11
N ILE A 138 -18.79 6.37 1.10
CA ILE A 138 -19.35 5.21 1.80
C ILE A 138 -19.36 4.06 0.78
N PHE A 139 -18.32 3.19 0.81
CA PHE A 139 -18.05 2.01 -0.04
C PHE A 139 -17.41 2.24 -1.41
#